data_239084f57194bc16ee35a6ed6fdf5d12
#
_entry.id   239084f57194bc16ee35a6ed6fdf5d12
#
_cell.length_a   1.000
_cell.length_b   1.000
_cell.length_c   1.000
_cell.angle_alpha   90.00
_cell.angle_beta   90.00
_cell.angle_gamma   90.00
#
_symmetry.space_group_name_H-M   'P 1'
#
loop_
_entity.id
_entity.type
_entity.pdbx_description
1 polymer ?
#
loop_
_entity_poly.entity_id
_entity_poly.type
_entity_poly.pdbx_seq_one_letter_code
_entity_poly.pdbx_strand_id
1 'polypeptide(L)'
;KSVYIDVLITVNVFIDFILILCTKKALCINTSFKKMLLASLLGGVQSLIALFPPLPFFLNIPIDVLCAAGIVLCAFGKCPFKCFIKRISVFLSLSFSFCGIMMFLYNAFKPKGMEVYNDTVYFNISPVLLIILTLVCYYILKLTKILLSLYTSDAADEARSV
;
A
#
# COMPACT_ATOMS: atom_id res chain seq x y z
N LYS A 1 19.76 -17.09 -9.65
CA LYS A 1 19.53 -15.64 -9.77
C LYS A 1 19.75 -15.00 -8.41
N SER A 2 20.64 -14.02 -8.34
CA SER A 2 20.91 -13.29 -7.08
C SER A 2 19.82 -12.22 -6.90
N VAL A 3 18.98 -12.39 -5.90
CA VAL A 3 18.06 -11.34 -5.46
C VAL A 3 18.85 -10.42 -4.54
N TYR A 4 18.92 -9.13 -4.88
CA TYR A 4 19.57 -8.13 -4.05
C TYR A 4 18.63 -7.79 -2.88
N ILE A 5 18.95 -8.28 -1.69
CA ILE A 5 18.15 -8.15 -0.48
C ILE A 5 17.97 -6.68 -0.07
N ASP A 6 19.00 -5.89 -0.24
CA ASP A 6 19.01 -4.45 0.01
C ASP A 6 18.00 -3.70 -0.88
N VAL A 7 17.94 -4.04 -2.17
CA VAL A 7 16.97 -3.49 -3.11
C VAL A 7 15.55 -3.92 -2.74
N LEU A 8 15.36 -5.21 -2.42
CA LEU A 8 14.07 -5.74 -2.02
C LEU A 8 13.51 -5.01 -0.80
N ILE A 9 14.30 -4.87 0.26
CA ILE A 9 13.89 -4.17 1.48
C ILE A 9 13.60 -2.71 1.18
N THR A 10 14.50 -2.01 0.48
CA THR A 10 14.36 -0.58 0.21
C THR A 10 13.10 -0.28 -0.59
N VAL A 11 12.81 -1.07 -1.63
CA VAL A 11 11.63 -0.92 -2.45
C VAL A 11 10.35 -1.15 -1.63
N ASN A 12 10.31 -2.20 -0.82
CA ASN A 12 9.13 -2.49 0.00
C ASN A 12 8.91 -1.45 1.09
N VAL A 13 9.96 -0.97 1.76
CA VAL A 13 9.87 0.16 2.71
C VAL A 13 9.23 1.38 2.04
N PHE A 14 9.64 1.68 0.82
CA PHE A 14 9.12 2.83 0.09
C PHE A 14 7.65 2.64 -0.31
N ILE A 15 7.27 1.45 -0.81
CA ILE A 15 5.90 1.10 -1.16
C ILE A 15 4.99 1.19 0.08
N ASP A 16 5.39 0.57 1.18
CA ASP A 16 4.60 0.59 2.42
C ASP A 16 4.46 1.99 3.00
N PHE A 17 5.51 2.81 2.91
CA PHE A 17 5.44 4.20 3.31
C PHE A 17 4.37 4.97 2.52
N ILE A 18 4.30 4.75 1.20
CA ILE A 18 3.28 5.35 0.34
C ILE A 18 1.89 4.84 0.71
N LEU A 19 1.72 3.53 0.89
CA LEU A 19 0.43 2.93 1.25
C LEU A 19 -0.09 3.48 2.58
N ILE A 20 0.79 3.65 3.58
CA ILE A 20 0.46 4.26 4.87
C ILE A 20 0.07 5.72 4.69
N LEU A 21 0.81 6.47 3.86
CA LEU A 21 0.54 7.87 3.56
C LEU A 21 -0.82 8.03 2.85
N CYS A 22 -1.13 7.14 1.92
CA CYS A 22 -2.41 7.07 1.23
C CYS A 22 -3.55 6.74 2.19
N THR A 23 -3.36 5.75 3.07
CA THR A 23 -4.32 5.38 4.12
C THR A 23 -4.58 6.53 5.09
N LYS A 24 -3.51 7.20 5.54
CA LYS A 24 -3.60 8.42 6.36
C LYS A 24 -4.49 9.47 5.70
N LYS A 25 -4.25 9.73 4.41
CA LYS A 25 -4.96 10.75 3.65
C LYS A 25 -6.41 10.35 3.38
N ALA A 26 -6.67 9.09 3.04
CA ALA A 26 -8.02 8.56 2.79
C ALA A 26 -8.91 8.61 4.03
N LEU A 27 -8.35 8.31 5.20
CA LEU A 27 -9.08 8.29 6.47
C LEU A 27 -8.99 9.60 7.25
N CYS A 28 -8.29 10.61 6.73
CA CYS A 28 -8.05 11.89 7.41
C CYS A 28 -7.47 11.74 8.84
N ILE A 29 -6.57 10.76 9.04
CA ILE A 29 -5.97 10.48 10.34
C ILE A 29 -4.68 11.29 10.49
N ASN A 30 -4.48 11.91 11.66
CA ASN A 30 -3.20 12.53 12.01
C ASN A 30 -2.26 11.48 12.60
N THR A 31 -1.13 11.26 11.95
CA THR A 31 -0.03 10.45 12.47
C THR A 31 1.30 11.13 12.20
N SER A 32 2.28 10.90 13.06
CA SER A 32 3.60 11.50 12.94
C SER A 32 4.44 10.78 11.87
N PHE A 33 5.32 11.52 11.22
CA PHE A 33 6.24 10.98 10.21
C PHE A 33 7.09 9.82 10.75
N LYS A 34 7.56 9.92 12.01
CA LYS A 34 8.35 8.87 12.66
C LYS A 34 7.60 7.53 12.75
N LYS A 35 6.31 7.55 13.10
CA LYS A 35 5.49 6.33 13.18
C LYS A 35 5.28 5.72 11.80
N MET A 36 5.06 6.54 10.78
CA MET A 36 4.92 6.07 9.40
C MET A 36 6.21 5.41 8.92
N LEU A 37 7.36 6.01 9.19
CA LEU A 37 8.66 5.46 8.82
C LEU A 37 8.93 4.13 9.54
N LEU A 38 8.67 4.05 10.85
CA LEU A 38 8.83 2.80 11.61
C LEU A 38 7.90 1.70 11.07
N ALA A 39 6.67 2.03 10.75
CA ALA A 39 5.71 1.06 10.18
C ALA A 39 6.13 0.57 8.80
N SER A 40 6.66 1.44 7.94
CA SER A 40 7.18 1.05 6.63
C SER A 40 8.45 0.20 6.74
N LEU A 41 9.33 0.46 7.72
CA LEU A 41 10.48 -0.41 7.99
C LEU A 41 10.04 -1.82 8.41
N LEU A 42 8.97 -1.96 9.21
CA LEU A 42 8.40 -3.27 9.53
C LEU A 42 7.92 -4.00 8.27
N GLY A 43 7.25 -3.31 7.34
CA GLY A 43 6.85 -3.86 6.05
C GLY A 43 8.04 -4.30 5.20
N GLY A 44 9.09 -3.48 5.14
CA GLY A 44 10.33 -3.85 4.45
C GLY A 44 10.99 -5.11 5.04
N VAL A 45 11.00 -5.26 6.36
CA VAL A 45 11.50 -6.49 7.01
C VAL A 45 10.59 -7.68 6.68
N GLN A 46 9.28 -7.48 6.62
CA GLN A 46 8.33 -8.51 6.22
C GLN A 46 8.61 -9.04 4.81
N SER A 47 9.06 -8.18 3.89
CA SER A 47 9.38 -8.62 2.52
C SER A 47 10.45 -9.71 2.46
N LEU A 48 11.25 -9.89 3.52
CA LEU A 48 12.21 -10.99 3.64
C LEU A 48 11.51 -12.36 3.72
N ILE A 49 10.26 -12.41 4.17
CA ILE A 49 9.47 -13.65 4.21
C ILE A 49 9.29 -14.21 2.80
N ALA A 50 9.20 -13.35 1.79
CA ALA A 50 9.09 -13.77 0.39
C ALA A 50 10.34 -14.50 -0.15
N LEU A 51 11.48 -14.42 0.56
CA LEU A 51 12.71 -15.17 0.20
C LEU A 51 12.67 -16.62 0.69
N PHE A 52 11.79 -16.95 1.63
CA PHE A 52 11.61 -18.31 2.09
C PHE A 52 10.79 -19.14 1.09
N PRO A 53 10.92 -20.48 1.11
CA PRO A 53 10.12 -21.33 0.25
C PRO A 53 8.61 -21.04 0.43
N PRO A 54 7.83 -21.11 -0.66
CA PRO A 54 6.41 -20.76 -0.61
C PRO A 54 5.69 -21.63 0.42
N LEU A 55 5.09 -20.95 1.39
CA LEU A 55 4.22 -21.58 2.37
C LEU A 55 2.89 -21.98 1.70
N PRO A 56 2.20 -23.01 2.18
CA PRO A 56 0.88 -23.34 1.67
C PRO A 56 -0.05 -22.13 1.78
N PHE A 57 -0.88 -21.92 0.75
CA PHE A 57 -1.78 -20.78 0.59
C PHE A 57 -2.58 -20.42 1.86
N PHE A 58 -3.04 -21.45 2.60
CA PHE A 58 -3.79 -21.26 3.85
C PHE A 58 -2.97 -20.61 4.98
N LEU A 59 -1.65 -20.68 4.94
CA LEU A 59 -0.77 -20.05 5.94
C LEU A 59 -0.31 -18.67 5.50
N ASN A 60 -0.16 -18.42 4.20
CA ASN A 60 0.26 -17.12 3.68
C ASN A 60 -0.76 -16.03 3.99
N ILE A 61 -2.04 -16.27 3.71
CA ILE A 61 -3.10 -15.25 3.91
C ILE A 61 -3.15 -14.74 5.37
N PRO A 62 -3.24 -15.60 6.39
CA PRO A 62 -3.27 -15.09 7.77
C PRO A 62 -1.98 -14.39 8.18
N ILE A 63 -0.83 -14.80 7.68
CA ILE A 63 0.45 -14.13 7.95
C ILE A 63 0.43 -12.72 7.35
N ASP A 64 0.01 -12.56 6.10
CA ASP A 64 -0.06 -11.26 5.43
C ASP A 64 -1.04 -10.32 6.11
N VAL A 65 -2.21 -10.82 6.52
CA VAL A 65 -3.20 -10.04 7.27
C VAL A 65 -2.65 -9.64 8.64
N LEU A 66 -1.96 -10.54 9.34
CA LEU A 66 -1.35 -10.25 10.65
C LEU A 66 -0.26 -9.19 10.53
N CYS A 67 0.57 -9.29 9.51
CA CYS A 67 1.61 -8.32 9.22
C CYS A 67 1.02 -6.95 8.85
N ALA A 68 0.00 -6.91 7.99
CA ALA A 68 -0.73 -5.69 7.68
C ALA A 68 -1.35 -5.06 8.93
N ALA A 69 -1.90 -5.87 9.83
CA ALA A 69 -2.40 -5.43 11.13
C ALA A 69 -1.29 -4.79 11.99
N GLY A 70 -0.12 -5.40 12.03
CA GLY A 70 1.07 -4.88 12.72
C GLY A 70 1.52 -3.53 12.16
N ILE A 71 1.59 -3.40 10.83
CA ILE A 71 1.93 -2.14 10.14
C ILE A 71 0.92 -1.05 10.47
N VAL A 72 -0.38 -1.35 10.40
CA VAL A 72 -1.45 -0.39 10.70
C VAL A 72 -1.44 0.04 12.16
N LEU A 73 -1.20 -0.88 13.11
CA LEU A 73 -1.07 -0.57 14.53
C LEU A 73 0.15 0.31 14.81
N CYS A 74 1.27 0.02 14.20
CA CYS A 74 2.49 0.81 14.34
C CYS A 74 2.32 2.22 13.78
N ALA A 75 1.71 2.34 12.59
CA ALA A 75 1.51 3.63 11.91
C ALA A 75 0.49 4.51 12.63
N PHE A 76 -0.67 3.97 13.01
CA PHE A 76 -1.82 4.74 13.46
C PHE A 76 -2.14 4.58 14.96
N GLY A 77 -1.43 3.67 15.65
CA GLY A 77 -1.65 3.41 17.07
C GLY A 77 -2.95 2.67 17.37
N LYS A 78 -3.17 2.41 18.65
CA LYS A 78 -4.36 1.69 19.16
C LYS A 78 -5.63 2.54 18.93
N CYS A 79 -6.72 1.87 18.59
CA CYS A 79 -8.04 2.47 18.44
C CYS A 79 -9.13 1.42 18.73
N PRO A 80 -10.40 1.82 18.92
CA PRO A 80 -11.51 0.89 19.06
C PRO A 80 -11.56 -0.11 17.90
N PHE A 81 -12.02 -1.33 18.17
CA PHE A 81 -12.01 -2.44 17.21
C PHE A 81 -12.66 -2.11 15.86
N LYS A 82 -13.80 -1.42 15.87
CA LYS A 82 -14.48 -0.96 14.64
C LYS A 82 -13.61 -0.01 13.81
N CYS A 83 -12.91 0.90 14.46
CA CYS A 83 -11.99 1.84 13.81
C CYS A 83 -10.77 1.10 13.25
N PHE A 84 -10.25 0.11 13.98
CA PHE A 84 -9.13 -0.70 13.58
C PHE A 84 -9.44 -1.51 12.31
N ILE A 85 -10.60 -2.19 12.27
CA ILE A 85 -11.05 -2.91 11.06
C ILE A 85 -11.16 -1.95 9.87
N LYS A 86 -11.73 -0.76 10.04
CA LYS A 86 -11.82 0.23 8.97
C LYS A 86 -10.43 0.62 8.44
N ARG A 87 -9.46 0.85 9.33
CA ARG A 87 -8.07 1.19 8.95
C ARG A 87 -7.39 0.07 8.18
N ILE A 88 -7.51 -1.16 8.66
CA ILE A 88 -6.97 -2.36 7.99
C ILE A 88 -7.62 -2.57 6.63
N SER A 89 -8.95 -2.48 6.53
CA SER A 89 -9.66 -2.67 5.27
C SER A 89 -9.23 -1.65 4.21
N VAL A 90 -9.09 -0.39 4.59
CA VAL A 90 -8.61 0.66 3.65
C VAL A 90 -7.16 0.39 3.25
N PHE A 91 -6.28 0.03 4.19
CA PHE A 91 -4.89 -0.30 3.89
C PHE A 91 -4.77 -1.48 2.94
N LEU A 92 -5.49 -2.58 3.21
CA LEU A 92 -5.50 -3.77 2.34
C LEU A 92 -6.10 -3.46 0.96
N SER A 93 -7.19 -2.70 0.88
CA SER A 93 -7.78 -2.29 -0.39
C SER A 93 -6.79 -1.49 -1.25
N LEU A 94 -6.05 -0.58 -0.64
CA LEU A 94 -5.00 0.18 -1.33
C LEU A 94 -3.84 -0.73 -1.75
N SER A 95 -3.43 -1.68 -0.91
CA SER A 95 -2.38 -2.66 -1.23
C SER A 95 -2.77 -3.53 -2.41
N PHE A 96 -3.99 -4.07 -2.42
CA PHE A 96 -4.51 -4.86 -3.56
C PHE A 96 -4.62 -4.04 -4.83
N SER A 97 -5.10 -2.80 -4.74
CA SER A 97 -5.18 -1.89 -5.88
C SER A 97 -3.80 -1.61 -6.46
N PHE A 98 -2.81 -1.36 -5.60
CA PHE A 98 -1.42 -1.15 -6.01
C PHE A 98 -0.85 -2.40 -6.70
N CYS A 99 -1.03 -3.58 -6.10
CA CYS A 99 -0.60 -4.85 -6.67
C CYS A 99 -1.26 -5.09 -8.04
N GLY A 100 -2.57 -4.87 -8.16
CA GLY A 100 -3.30 -5.01 -9.42
C GLY A 100 -2.78 -4.07 -10.52
N ILE A 101 -2.50 -2.81 -10.18
CA ILE A 101 -1.89 -1.84 -11.11
C ILE A 101 -0.51 -2.31 -11.55
N MET A 102 0.31 -2.81 -10.63
CA MET A 102 1.65 -3.31 -10.94
C MET A 102 1.62 -4.53 -11.86
N MET A 103 0.71 -5.49 -11.59
CA MET A 103 0.50 -6.66 -12.46
C MET A 103 0.00 -6.25 -13.84
N PHE A 104 -0.91 -5.29 -13.91
CA PHE A 104 -1.38 -4.74 -15.19
C PHE A 104 -0.22 -4.12 -16.00
N LEU A 105 0.58 -3.27 -15.36
CA LEU A 105 1.74 -2.64 -15.99
C LEU A 105 2.77 -3.68 -16.44
N TYR A 106 3.01 -4.71 -15.63
CA TYR A 106 3.89 -5.81 -16.01
C TYR A 106 3.39 -6.53 -17.27
N ASN A 107 2.09 -6.87 -17.32
CA ASN A 107 1.52 -7.57 -18.46
C ASN A 107 1.44 -6.70 -19.73
N ALA A 108 1.15 -5.41 -19.59
CA ALA A 108 1.00 -4.49 -20.71
C ALA A 108 2.35 -4.08 -21.34
N PHE A 109 3.34 -3.79 -20.51
CA PHE A 109 4.60 -3.19 -20.97
C PHE A 109 5.78 -4.14 -20.93
N LYS A 110 5.68 -5.26 -20.20
CA LYS A 110 6.77 -6.24 -19.97
C LYS A 110 8.13 -5.54 -19.77
N PRO A 111 8.23 -4.60 -18.83
CA PRO A 111 9.43 -3.79 -18.64
C PRO A 111 10.63 -4.69 -18.30
N LYS A 112 11.75 -4.47 -18.96
CA LYS A 112 13.01 -5.13 -18.63
C LYS A 112 13.39 -4.73 -17.21
N GLY A 113 13.41 -5.69 -16.27
CA GLY A 113 13.72 -5.46 -14.86
C GLY A 113 12.60 -5.71 -13.87
N MET A 114 11.43 -6.10 -14.31
CA MET A 114 10.38 -6.69 -13.49
C MET A 114 10.37 -8.20 -13.67
N GLU A 115 10.49 -8.92 -12.58
CA GLU A 115 10.36 -10.38 -12.56
C GLU A 115 9.30 -10.77 -11.53
N VAL A 116 8.45 -11.73 -11.91
CA VAL A 116 7.49 -12.32 -10.99
C VAL A 116 8.05 -13.67 -10.55
N TYR A 117 8.25 -13.83 -9.25
CA TYR A 117 8.67 -15.07 -8.64
C TYR A 117 7.85 -15.34 -7.38
N ASN A 118 7.27 -16.52 -7.23
CA ASN A 118 6.38 -16.87 -6.11
C ASN A 118 5.25 -15.84 -5.87
N ASP A 119 4.52 -15.46 -6.93
CA ASP A 119 3.44 -14.46 -6.88
C ASP A 119 3.85 -13.07 -6.33
N THR A 120 5.14 -12.88 -6.10
CA THR A 120 5.71 -11.60 -5.67
C THR A 120 6.41 -10.93 -6.84
N VAL A 121 6.07 -9.66 -7.06
CA VAL A 121 6.71 -8.86 -8.10
C VAL A 121 8.04 -8.33 -7.57
N TYR A 122 9.13 -8.83 -8.09
CA TYR A 122 10.47 -8.32 -7.80
C TYR A 122 10.80 -7.20 -8.76
N PHE A 123 11.13 -6.08 -8.18
CA PHE A 123 11.51 -4.90 -8.94
C PHE A 123 13.04 -4.81 -9.03
N ASN A 124 13.58 -5.11 -10.18
CA ASN A 124 14.92 -4.64 -10.55
C ASN A 124 14.75 -3.32 -11.32
N ILE A 125 14.00 -2.38 -10.70
CA ILE A 125 13.53 -1.19 -11.38
C ILE A 125 14.45 -0.02 -11.04
N SER A 126 14.67 0.80 -12.06
CA SER A 126 15.18 2.15 -11.89
C SER A 126 14.35 2.92 -10.85
N PRO A 127 14.97 3.59 -9.87
CA PRO A 127 14.29 4.41 -8.87
C PRO A 127 13.30 5.42 -9.48
N VAL A 128 13.52 5.80 -10.73
CA VAL A 128 12.67 6.72 -11.49
C VAL A 128 11.26 6.17 -11.69
N LEU A 129 11.11 4.88 -11.99
CA LEU A 129 9.78 4.29 -12.19
C LEU A 129 9.00 4.20 -10.88
N LEU A 130 9.67 3.96 -9.76
CA LEU A 130 9.08 4.03 -8.42
C LEU A 130 8.57 5.44 -8.09
N ILE A 131 9.35 6.47 -8.43
CA ILE A 131 8.95 7.87 -8.23
C ILE A 131 7.73 8.19 -9.10
N ILE A 132 7.73 7.80 -10.38
CA ILE A 132 6.60 8.02 -11.29
C ILE A 132 5.35 7.33 -10.75
N LEU A 133 5.44 6.07 -10.32
CA LEU A 133 4.32 5.33 -9.77
C LEU A 133 3.78 5.98 -8.49
N THR A 134 4.67 6.47 -7.63
CA THR A 134 4.31 7.25 -6.43
C THR A 134 3.52 8.49 -6.77
N LEU A 135 3.99 9.24 -7.76
CA LEU A 135 3.30 10.44 -8.22
C LEU A 135 1.93 10.11 -8.80
N VAL A 136 1.83 9.05 -9.61
CA VAL A 136 0.55 8.59 -10.19
C VAL A 136 -0.43 8.20 -9.09
N CYS A 137 -0.02 7.39 -8.12
CA CYS A 137 -0.86 7.02 -6.96
C CYS A 137 -1.28 8.26 -6.15
N TYR A 138 -0.38 9.20 -5.92
CA TYR A 138 -0.69 10.44 -5.23
C TYR A 138 -1.73 11.28 -5.98
N TYR A 139 -1.59 11.42 -7.28
CA TYR A 139 -2.55 12.16 -8.12
C TYR A 139 -3.91 11.48 -8.18
N ILE A 140 -3.97 10.16 -8.32
CA ILE A 140 -5.23 9.39 -8.30
C ILE A 140 -5.97 9.62 -6.99
N LEU A 141 -5.28 9.56 -5.85
CA LEU A 141 -5.88 9.83 -4.54
C LEU A 141 -6.32 11.29 -4.36
N LYS A 142 -5.59 12.23 -4.94
CA LYS A 142 -6.00 13.63 -4.93
C LYS A 142 -7.28 13.83 -5.76
N LEU A 143 -7.34 13.21 -6.93
CA LEU A 143 -8.53 13.25 -7.81
C LEU A 143 -9.75 12.60 -7.16
N THR A 144 -9.60 11.41 -6.57
CA THR A 144 -10.71 10.73 -5.87
C THR A 144 -11.22 11.55 -4.69
N LYS A 145 -10.34 12.25 -3.97
CA LYS A 145 -10.75 13.13 -2.87
C LYS A 145 -11.52 14.36 -3.37
N ILE A 146 -11.10 14.94 -4.49
CA ILE A 146 -11.80 16.08 -5.13
C ILE A 146 -13.16 15.62 -5.64
N LEU A 147 -13.25 14.51 -6.34
CA LEU A 147 -14.51 13.95 -6.83
C LEU A 147 -15.47 13.61 -5.70
N LEU A 148 -14.99 13.01 -4.61
CA LEU A 148 -15.80 12.70 -3.45
C LEU A 148 -16.30 13.97 -2.75
N SER A 149 -15.48 15.01 -2.67
CA SER A 149 -15.84 16.32 -2.09
C SER A 149 -16.91 17.03 -2.92
N LEU A 150 -16.80 16.97 -4.25
CA LEU A 150 -17.82 17.53 -5.15
C LEU A 150 -19.14 16.77 -5.00
N TYR A 151 -19.10 15.43 -5.00
CA TYR A 151 -20.31 14.59 -4.84
C TYR A 151 -21.00 14.80 -3.50
N THR A 152 -20.27 15.00 -2.41
CA THR A 152 -20.86 15.30 -1.10
C THR A 152 -21.39 16.72 -0.99
N SER A 153 -20.82 17.68 -1.72
CA SER A 153 -21.33 19.06 -1.79
C SER A 153 -22.63 19.13 -2.55
N ASP A 154 -22.70 18.47 -3.72
CA ASP A 154 -23.93 18.44 -4.54
C ASP A 154 -25.08 17.75 -3.80
N ALA A 155 -24.80 16.64 -3.09
CA ALA A 155 -25.80 15.97 -2.27
C ALA A 155 -26.30 16.81 -1.07
N ALA A 156 -25.45 17.67 -0.53
CA ALA A 156 -25.83 18.58 0.55
C ALA A 156 -26.66 19.78 0.06
N ASP A 157 -26.41 20.27 -1.14
CA ASP A 157 -27.15 21.33 -1.77
C ASP A 157 -28.55 20.86 -2.24
N GLU A 158 -28.63 19.62 -2.74
CA GLU A 158 -29.91 19.00 -3.11
C GLU A 158 -30.81 18.74 -1.88
N ALA A 159 -30.23 18.34 -0.75
CA ALA A 159 -30.94 18.18 0.51
C ALA A 159 -31.40 19.52 1.15
N ARG A 160 -30.84 20.65 0.75
CA ARG A 160 -31.19 21.99 1.21
C ARG A 160 -32.28 22.66 0.37
N SER A 161 -32.50 22.16 -0.84
CA SER A 161 -33.46 22.70 -1.81
C SER A 161 -34.87 22.10 -1.68
N VAL A 162 -35.09 21.18 -0.73
CA VAL A 162 -36.39 20.58 -0.34
C VAL A 162 -36.79 21.12 1.02
#